data_2d9e86888321433a8d7f436e28385308
#
_entry.id   2d9e86888321433a8d7f436e28385308
#
_cell.length_a   1.000
_cell.length_b   1.000
_cell.length_c   1.000
_cell.angle_alpha   90.00
_cell.angle_beta   90.00
_cell.angle_gamma   90.00
#
_symmetry.space_group_name_H-M   'P 1'
#
loop_
_entity.id
_entity.type
_entity.pdbx_description
1 polymer ?
#
loop_
_entity_poly.entity_id
_entity_poly.type
_entity_poly.pdbx_seq_one_letter_code
_entity_poly.pdbx_strand_id
1 'polypeptide(L)'
;YRIAVRTARVQQVHLAFSLLFGGGARYGSGEDTIFLHDCCKRGLRIYASPLFLGEVSHLTSTWFEGYTPKFFHDKGALLAHLFPRLAKPFGFLLLLRHPEFLSNGLGFQKAYQYLNEGIQEYLGRPLKEVSHEKTADLRQQ
;
A
#
# COMPACT_ATOMS: atom_id res chain seq x y z
N TYR A 1 -4.60 10.73 2.74
CA TYR A 1 -3.44 11.66 2.76
C TYR A 1 -3.55 12.65 1.61
N ARG A 2 -2.97 13.82 1.78
CA ARG A 2 -2.77 14.79 0.70
C ARG A 2 -1.28 14.99 0.58
N ILE A 3 -0.72 14.73 -0.60
CA ILE A 3 0.71 14.75 -0.84
C ILE A 3 0.99 15.80 -1.91
N ALA A 4 1.87 16.75 -1.60
CA ALA A 4 2.43 17.67 -2.57
C ALA A 4 3.90 17.32 -2.80
N VAL A 5 4.33 17.24 -4.05
CA VAL A 5 5.70 16.86 -4.40
C VAL A 5 6.36 17.89 -5.31
N ARG A 6 7.66 18.04 -5.16
CA ARG A 6 8.47 18.77 -6.16
C ARG A 6 8.77 17.83 -7.33
N THR A 7 8.05 18.00 -8.42
CA THR A 7 8.10 17.12 -9.61
C THR A 7 9.53 16.88 -10.09
N ALA A 8 10.33 17.94 -10.19
CA ALA A 8 11.73 17.82 -10.62
C ALA A 8 12.55 16.87 -9.73
N ARG A 9 12.30 16.83 -8.40
CA ARG A 9 12.99 15.93 -7.49
C ARG A 9 12.55 14.47 -7.66
N VAL A 10 11.24 14.26 -7.84
CA VAL A 10 10.67 12.93 -8.09
C VAL A 10 11.19 12.36 -9.41
N GLN A 11 11.21 13.18 -10.47
CA GLN A 11 11.76 12.80 -11.77
C GLN A 11 13.27 12.49 -11.70
N GLN A 12 14.03 13.31 -10.99
CA GLN A 12 15.48 13.12 -10.83
C GLN A 12 15.85 11.78 -10.19
N VAL A 13 15.01 11.27 -9.29
CA VAL A 13 15.22 9.96 -8.66
C VAL A 13 14.41 8.84 -9.32
N HIS A 14 13.79 9.09 -10.48
CA HIS A 14 12.98 8.12 -11.23
C HIS A 14 11.96 7.40 -10.35
N LEU A 15 11.18 8.17 -9.58
CA LEU A 15 10.16 7.65 -8.69
C LEU A 15 8.79 7.74 -9.35
N ALA A 16 8.02 6.66 -9.29
CA ALA A 16 6.65 6.59 -9.77
C ALA A 16 5.76 5.88 -8.76
N PHE A 17 4.44 6.08 -8.85
CA PHE A 17 3.48 5.29 -8.09
C PHE A 17 3.49 3.83 -8.55
N SER A 18 3.19 2.92 -7.64
CA SER A 18 3.07 1.50 -7.97
C SER A 18 1.80 1.25 -8.76
N LEU A 19 1.89 0.54 -9.88
CA LEU A 19 0.73 0.10 -10.66
C LEU A 19 0.07 -1.17 -10.07
N LEU A 20 0.75 -1.85 -9.14
CA LEU A 20 0.21 -3.03 -8.46
C LEU A 20 -0.74 -2.69 -7.31
N PHE A 21 -0.64 -1.46 -6.77
CA PHE A 21 -1.40 -1.00 -5.62
C PHE A 21 -2.18 0.25 -5.96
N GLY A 22 -3.41 0.36 -5.45
CA GLY A 22 -4.28 1.51 -5.64
C GLY A 22 -5.65 1.16 -6.15
N GLY A 23 -6.50 2.17 -6.35
CA GLY A 23 -7.86 1.97 -6.85
C GLY A 23 -7.87 1.34 -8.23
N GLY A 24 -8.55 0.21 -8.38
CA GLY A 24 -8.61 -0.55 -9.63
C GLY A 24 -7.40 -1.44 -9.92
N ALA A 25 -6.33 -1.36 -9.12
CA ALA A 25 -5.18 -2.24 -9.23
C ALA A 25 -5.43 -3.61 -8.57
N ARG A 26 -4.48 -4.54 -8.73
CA ARG A 26 -4.57 -5.88 -8.13
C ARG A 26 -4.75 -5.83 -6.61
N TYR A 27 -4.00 -4.97 -5.93
CA TYR A 27 -4.15 -4.69 -4.51
C TYR A 27 -4.81 -3.33 -4.34
N GLY A 28 -5.98 -3.29 -3.76
CA GLY A 28 -6.90 -2.17 -3.77
C GLY A 28 -6.44 -0.90 -3.05
N SER A 29 -5.30 -0.91 -2.34
CA SER A 29 -4.78 0.26 -1.64
C SER A 29 -3.32 0.10 -1.25
N GLY A 30 -2.64 1.21 -0.93
CA GLY A 30 -1.27 1.22 -0.42
C GLY A 30 -0.27 1.97 -1.30
N GLU A 31 -0.70 2.48 -2.45
CA GLU A 31 0.12 3.25 -3.40
C GLU A 31 0.79 4.46 -2.75
N ASP A 32 0.05 5.21 -1.95
CA ASP A 32 0.58 6.37 -1.22
C ASP A 32 1.65 5.98 -0.21
N THR A 33 1.41 4.90 0.53
CA THR A 33 2.33 4.39 1.53
C THR A 33 3.63 3.91 0.87
N ILE A 34 3.51 3.19 -0.25
CA ILE A 34 4.67 2.73 -1.04
C ILE A 34 5.42 3.93 -1.60
N PHE A 35 4.72 4.90 -2.17
CA PHE A 35 5.34 6.10 -2.72
C PHE A 35 6.15 6.86 -1.66
N LEU A 36 5.57 7.08 -0.47
CA LEU A 36 6.28 7.73 0.65
C LEU A 36 7.47 6.92 1.15
N HIS A 37 7.32 5.61 1.27
CA HIS A 37 8.41 4.70 1.64
C HIS A 37 9.56 4.76 0.63
N ASP A 38 9.24 4.74 -0.67
CA ASP A 38 10.22 4.83 -1.75
C ASP A 38 10.89 6.22 -1.80
N CYS A 39 10.15 7.31 -1.48
CA CYS A 39 10.74 8.62 -1.27
C CYS A 39 11.85 8.58 -0.22
N CYS A 40 11.54 8.02 0.96
CA CYS A 40 12.52 7.90 2.04
C CYS A 40 13.72 7.04 1.63
N LYS A 41 13.49 5.90 0.98
CA LYS A 41 14.57 5.03 0.48
C LYS A 41 15.52 5.71 -0.50
N ARG A 42 15.00 6.67 -1.27
CA ARG A 42 15.79 7.43 -2.24
C ARG A 42 16.35 8.74 -1.67
N GLY A 43 16.29 8.92 -0.34
CA GLY A 43 16.85 10.06 0.36
C GLY A 43 16.06 11.37 0.19
N LEU A 44 14.82 11.29 -0.29
CA LEU A 44 13.93 12.45 -0.32
C LEU A 44 13.43 12.77 1.09
N ARG A 45 13.41 14.05 1.42
CA ARG A 45 12.89 14.51 2.71
C ARG A 45 11.39 14.70 2.64
N ILE A 46 10.68 14.17 3.62
CA ILE A 46 9.23 14.30 3.78
C ILE A 46 8.98 15.23 4.97
N TYR A 47 8.11 16.20 4.79
CA TYR A 47 7.73 17.18 5.81
C TYR A 47 6.22 17.11 6.03
N ALA A 48 5.81 17.10 7.29
CA ALA A 48 4.42 17.38 7.63
C ALA A 48 4.19 18.90 7.57
N SER A 49 3.05 19.31 7.02
CA SER A 49 2.67 20.73 6.96
C SER A 49 1.28 20.90 7.54
N PRO A 50 1.05 21.90 8.41
CA PRO A 50 -0.27 22.24 8.91
C PRO A 50 -1.10 23.04 7.90
N LEU A 51 -0.59 23.26 6.68
CA LEU A 51 -1.27 24.05 5.68
C LEU A 51 -2.62 23.41 5.30
N PHE A 52 -3.69 24.16 5.41
CA PHE A 52 -5.00 23.75 4.95
C PHE A 52 -5.06 23.82 3.42
N LEU A 53 -5.17 22.66 2.77
CA LEU A 53 -5.22 22.56 1.30
C LEU A 53 -6.65 22.51 0.75
N GLY A 54 -7.65 22.37 1.62
CA GLY A 54 -9.06 22.31 1.23
C GLY A 54 -9.82 21.22 1.99
N GLU A 55 -11.13 21.24 1.87
CA GLU A 55 -12.04 20.27 2.44
C GLU A 55 -12.44 19.25 1.38
N VAL A 56 -12.54 17.98 1.76
CA VAL A 56 -13.03 16.90 0.90
C VAL A 56 -14.20 16.25 1.60
N SER A 57 -15.38 16.33 1.00
CA SER A 57 -16.56 15.61 1.46
C SER A 57 -16.50 14.15 0.97
N HIS A 58 -16.44 13.22 1.90
CA HIS A 58 -16.49 11.78 1.62
C HIS A 58 -17.92 11.28 1.78
N LEU A 59 -18.83 11.72 0.93
CA LEU A 59 -20.22 11.23 0.96
C LEU A 59 -20.33 9.74 0.57
N THR A 60 -19.37 9.23 -0.21
CA THR A 60 -19.24 7.80 -0.54
C THR A 60 -17.77 7.47 -0.70
N SER A 61 -17.14 6.94 0.35
CA SER A 61 -15.77 6.46 0.28
C SER A 61 -15.76 5.04 -0.28
N THR A 62 -15.28 4.86 -1.50
CA THR A 62 -15.06 3.53 -2.12
C THR A 62 -13.73 2.89 -1.71
N TRP A 63 -12.96 3.57 -0.86
CA TRP A 63 -11.60 3.14 -0.49
C TRP A 63 -11.55 2.11 0.63
N PHE A 64 -12.61 1.99 1.40
CA PHE A 64 -12.69 1.05 2.50
C PHE A 64 -14.07 0.38 2.51
N GLU A 65 -14.12 -0.84 2.00
CA GLU A 65 -15.31 -1.69 1.96
C GLU A 65 -15.49 -2.54 3.23
N GLY A 66 -14.80 -2.18 4.30
CA GLY A 66 -14.78 -2.93 5.56
C GLY A 66 -13.63 -3.94 5.63
N TYR A 67 -13.62 -4.69 6.73
CA TYR A 67 -12.63 -5.74 7.00
C TYR A 67 -12.97 -7.04 6.27
N THR A 68 -12.85 -7.04 4.95
CA THR A 68 -13.12 -8.18 4.08
C THR A 68 -11.91 -9.11 3.98
N PRO A 69 -12.07 -10.36 3.49
CA PRO A 69 -10.96 -11.23 3.13
C PRO A 69 -9.93 -10.55 2.22
N LYS A 70 -10.43 -9.83 1.20
CA LYS A 70 -9.59 -9.06 0.28
C LYS A 70 -8.78 -7.98 0.98
N PHE A 71 -9.37 -7.26 1.94
CA PHE A 71 -8.67 -6.25 2.73
C PHE A 71 -7.42 -6.83 3.40
N PHE A 72 -7.56 -7.98 4.10
CA PHE A 72 -6.41 -8.60 4.78
C PHE A 72 -5.39 -9.14 3.80
N HIS A 73 -5.82 -9.74 2.70
CA HIS A 73 -4.95 -10.20 1.64
C HIS A 73 -4.10 -9.05 1.07
N ASP A 74 -4.74 -7.94 0.70
CA ASP A 74 -4.06 -6.76 0.13
C ASP A 74 -3.11 -6.11 1.17
N LYS A 75 -3.49 -6.08 2.45
CA LYS A 75 -2.59 -5.63 3.53
C LYS A 75 -1.39 -6.55 3.71
N GLY A 76 -1.58 -7.86 3.55
CA GLY A 76 -0.48 -8.82 3.53
C GLY A 76 0.53 -8.53 2.41
N ALA A 77 0.04 -8.33 1.20
CA ALA A 77 0.86 -7.96 0.05
C ALA A 77 1.62 -6.64 0.26
N LEU A 78 0.95 -5.62 0.83
CA LEU A 78 1.56 -4.34 1.16
C LEU A 78 2.69 -4.50 2.19
N LEU A 79 2.46 -5.25 3.26
CA LEU A 79 3.49 -5.52 4.27
C LEU A 79 4.67 -6.28 3.68
N ALA A 80 4.43 -7.23 2.79
CA ALA A 80 5.48 -7.96 2.08
C ALA A 80 6.30 -7.06 1.17
N HIS A 81 5.67 -6.07 0.52
CA HIS A 81 6.37 -5.05 -0.27
C HIS A 81 7.27 -4.16 0.59
N LEU A 82 6.72 -3.64 1.69
CA LEU A 82 7.41 -2.68 2.55
C LEU A 82 8.51 -3.34 3.40
N PHE A 83 8.20 -4.51 3.96
CA PHE A 83 9.01 -5.19 4.96
C PHE A 83 9.08 -6.71 4.70
N PRO A 84 9.74 -7.18 3.62
CA PRO A 84 9.69 -8.59 3.20
C PRO A 84 10.01 -9.59 4.31
N ARG A 85 10.99 -9.27 5.17
CA ARG A 85 11.42 -10.15 6.28
C ARG A 85 10.54 -10.05 7.53
N LEU A 86 9.82 -8.94 7.69
CA LEU A 86 9.02 -8.63 8.88
C LEU A 86 7.51 -8.58 8.58
N ALA A 87 7.08 -8.97 7.37
CA ALA A 87 5.69 -8.90 6.95
C ALA A 87 4.76 -9.69 7.89
N LYS A 88 5.13 -10.91 8.28
CA LYS A 88 4.34 -11.75 9.18
C LYS A 88 4.18 -11.17 10.59
N PRO A 89 5.26 -10.78 11.31
CA PRO A 89 5.11 -10.15 12.62
C PRO A 89 4.35 -8.83 12.55
N PHE A 90 4.55 -8.01 11.53
CA PHE A 90 3.77 -6.77 11.36
C PHE A 90 2.31 -7.05 11.05
N GLY A 91 2.02 -8.10 10.27
CA GLY A 91 0.66 -8.56 10.04
C GLY A 91 -0.04 -8.99 11.32
N PHE A 92 0.63 -9.73 12.18
CA PHE A 92 0.12 -10.10 13.49
C PHE A 92 -0.16 -8.86 14.38
N LEU A 93 0.77 -7.91 14.43
CA LEU A 93 0.59 -6.65 15.16
C LEU A 93 -0.58 -5.81 14.59
N LEU A 94 -0.75 -5.79 13.27
CA LEU A 94 -1.88 -5.11 12.63
C LEU A 94 -3.21 -5.66 13.15
N LEU A 95 -3.35 -6.97 13.23
CA LEU A 95 -4.56 -7.62 13.74
C LEU A 95 -4.80 -7.32 15.22
N LEU A 96 -3.76 -7.32 16.04
CA LEU A 96 -3.88 -6.97 17.48
C LEU A 96 -4.29 -5.51 17.68
N ARG A 97 -3.84 -4.61 16.82
CA ARG A 97 -4.11 -3.17 16.94
C ARG A 97 -5.51 -2.80 16.45
N HIS A 98 -6.12 -3.60 15.61
CA HIS A 98 -7.42 -3.34 14.98
C HIS A 98 -8.42 -4.47 15.23
N PRO A 99 -8.80 -4.71 16.51
CA PRO A 99 -9.72 -5.79 16.86
C PRO A 99 -11.15 -5.59 16.32
N GLU A 100 -11.44 -4.42 15.75
CA GLU A 100 -12.77 -4.04 15.22
C GLU A 100 -13.28 -5.02 14.16
N PHE A 101 -12.39 -5.71 13.45
CA PHE A 101 -12.77 -6.69 12.43
C PHE A 101 -13.48 -7.92 13.02
N LEU A 102 -13.27 -8.22 14.29
CA LEU A 102 -13.94 -9.34 14.97
C LEU A 102 -15.47 -9.13 15.04
N SER A 103 -15.92 -7.87 15.11
CA SER A 103 -17.34 -7.51 15.11
C SER A 103 -18.03 -7.82 13.78
N ASN A 104 -17.27 -7.97 12.69
CA ASN A 104 -17.80 -8.28 11.37
C ASN A 104 -17.88 -9.79 11.09
N GLY A 105 -17.73 -10.64 12.12
CA GLY A 105 -17.82 -12.08 11.99
C GLY A 105 -16.60 -12.77 11.39
N LEU A 106 -15.56 -12.03 11.01
CA LEU A 106 -14.30 -12.60 10.56
C LEU A 106 -13.41 -12.91 11.77
N GLY A 107 -13.25 -14.20 12.10
CA GLY A 107 -12.41 -14.64 13.21
C GLY A 107 -10.93 -14.29 12.98
N PHE A 108 -10.18 -14.06 14.07
CA PHE A 108 -8.75 -13.72 14.05
C PHE A 108 -7.92 -14.67 13.18
N GLN A 109 -8.15 -15.98 13.29
CA GLN A 109 -7.44 -17.01 12.55
C GLN A 109 -7.62 -16.85 11.04
N LYS A 110 -8.86 -16.59 10.58
CA LYS A 110 -9.15 -16.37 9.16
C LYS A 110 -8.53 -15.07 8.64
N ALA A 111 -8.62 -14.00 9.41
CA ALA A 111 -7.99 -12.72 9.04
C ALA A 111 -6.47 -12.88 8.88
N TYR A 112 -5.83 -13.60 9.80
CA TYR A 112 -4.39 -13.89 9.72
C TYR A 112 -4.05 -14.81 8.55
N GLN A 113 -4.92 -15.79 8.23
CA GLN A 113 -4.74 -16.63 7.05
C GLN A 113 -4.74 -15.82 5.77
N TYR A 114 -5.76 -14.99 5.51
CA TYR A 114 -5.83 -14.15 4.32
C TYR A 114 -4.63 -13.20 4.20
N LEU A 115 -4.20 -12.63 5.32
CA LEU A 115 -3.02 -11.79 5.36
C LEU A 115 -1.76 -12.56 4.95
N ASN A 116 -1.57 -13.79 5.45
CA ASN A 116 -0.46 -14.64 5.05
C ASN A 116 -0.53 -15.07 3.58
N GLU A 117 -1.72 -15.34 3.05
CA GLU A 117 -1.91 -15.64 1.63
C GLU A 117 -1.42 -14.47 0.75
N GLY A 118 -1.79 -13.23 1.10
CA GLY A 118 -1.29 -12.04 0.42
C GLY A 118 0.23 -11.87 0.51
N ILE A 119 0.82 -12.14 1.68
CA ILE A 119 2.28 -12.13 1.85
C ILE A 119 2.94 -13.15 0.91
N GLN A 120 2.46 -14.39 0.91
CA GLN A 120 3.05 -15.46 0.10
C GLN A 120 2.88 -15.19 -1.39
N GLU A 121 1.70 -14.76 -1.82
CA GLU A 121 1.46 -14.39 -3.21
C GLU A 121 2.41 -13.30 -3.68
N TYR A 122 2.59 -12.25 -2.87
CA TYR A 122 3.46 -11.15 -3.24
C TYR A 122 4.93 -11.57 -3.32
N LEU A 123 5.42 -12.33 -2.34
CA LEU A 123 6.82 -12.80 -2.29
C LEU A 123 7.13 -13.88 -3.33
N GLY A 124 6.15 -14.69 -3.72
CA GLY A 124 6.28 -15.73 -4.73
C GLY A 124 6.31 -15.23 -6.18
N ARG A 125 6.11 -13.93 -6.41
CA ARG A 125 6.14 -13.34 -7.74
C ARG A 125 7.55 -13.25 -8.31
N PRO A 126 7.74 -13.58 -9.60
CA PRO A 126 9.01 -13.36 -10.25
C PRO A 126 9.30 -11.85 -10.30
N LEU A 127 10.53 -11.47 -9.92
CA LEU A 127 11.02 -10.09 -9.88
C LEU A 127 10.84 -9.30 -11.18
N LYS A 128 10.68 -9.99 -12.32
CA LYS A 128 10.44 -9.39 -13.63
C LYS A 128 9.10 -8.66 -13.74
N GLU A 129 8.03 -9.16 -13.12
CA GLU A 129 6.72 -8.49 -13.16
C GLU A 129 6.72 -7.17 -12.37
N VAL A 130 7.48 -7.10 -11.29
CA VAL A 130 7.57 -5.90 -10.44
C VAL A 130 8.38 -4.78 -11.11
N SER A 131 9.34 -5.12 -11.98
CA SER A 131 10.21 -4.14 -12.67
C SER A 131 9.63 -3.65 -13.99
N HIS A 132 8.89 -4.46 -14.74
CA HIS A 132 8.32 -4.06 -16.03
C HIS A 132 7.19 -3.03 -15.90
N GLU A 133 6.42 -3.06 -14.81
CA GLU A 133 5.41 -2.05 -14.55
C GLU A 133 5.99 -0.65 -14.30
N LYS A 134 7.22 -0.57 -13.75
CA LYS A 134 7.91 0.72 -13.57
C LYS A 134 8.46 1.32 -14.86
N THR A 135 8.66 0.51 -15.90
CA THR A 135 9.37 0.94 -17.12
C THR A 135 8.44 1.20 -18.31
N ALA A 136 7.23 0.65 -18.30
CA ALA A 136 6.28 0.80 -19.40
C ALA A 136 5.74 2.23 -19.52
N ASP A 137 5.57 2.92 -18.40
CA ASP A 137 4.99 4.27 -18.35
C ASP A 137 5.96 5.37 -18.78
N LEU A 138 7.27 5.12 -18.74
CA LEU A 138 8.30 6.09 -19.15
C LEU A 138 8.55 6.12 -20.67
N ARG A 139 7.95 5.22 -21.45
CA ARG A 139 8.11 5.15 -22.91
C ARG A 139 6.95 5.74 -23.71
N GLN A 140 5.89 6.18 -23.04
CA GLN A 140 4.69 6.77 -23.69
C GLN A 140 4.57 8.28 -23.48
N GLN A 141 5.57 8.93 -22.95
CA GLN A 141 5.72 10.39 -22.92
C GLN A 141 6.94 10.80 -23.74
#